data_db9464856bf0cc5c99ee5fd8caf221a9
#
_entry.id   db9464856bf0cc5c99ee5fd8caf221a9
#
_cell.length_a   1.000
_cell.length_b   1.000
_cell.length_c   1.000
_cell.angle_alpha   90.00
_cell.angle_beta   90.00
_cell.angle_gamma   90.00
#
_symmetry.space_group_name_H-M   'P 1'
#
loop_
_entity.id
_entity.type
_entity.pdbx_description
1 polymer ?
#
loop_
_entity_poly.entity_id
_entity_poly.type
_entity_poly.pdbx_seq_one_letter_code
_entity_poly.pdbx_strand_id
1 'polypeptide(L)'
;MDSSTTYVAARDIPKTGNSYTFELTALEREALTNASPNSNTLSLRFVIYTQIGGNDYYTGIERTMSIINAIPTLDSKSYQDINPDTLAITSDNQVIIQNLSSLEITLGNMYALKGASLTSVSININGNVITESLSGYIVAGKVINYNQVDVSSNEDAIITIKDTRNNTTSYTLPITIWEYYNPSAIINCSRDSNYYTQSTINVDADYAYLDGHNTIAIQFRNRKNGEQNWGNWISLSDSTDYTFNADNQYAWDIQVKVTDILNASHTYTISKALDVGIPIVFYDTERRSVGVGCLPTHNDSLEIRGKRILDFIYPIGSLYMSVNNTNPSTLFGGTWEQIKDTFLLSAGDTYTAGTTGGEATHTLTVDEIAPHYHTGTTDGGGGHSHTMPSTYTAYLNGSGGTFTGGSGDPYGANTGYENNHTHTFTTNSTGGGQPHNNMPPYLVVYVWKRTA
;
A
#
# COMPACT_ATOMS: atom_id res chain seq x y z
N MET A 1 -11.29 -52.73 -21.60
CA MET A 1 -11.51 -51.57 -20.72
C MET A 1 -10.27 -51.43 -19.88
N ASP A 2 -9.66 -50.23 -19.89
CA ASP A 2 -8.50 -49.98 -19.05
C ASP A 2 -8.95 -50.02 -17.57
N SER A 3 -8.29 -50.80 -16.75
CA SER A 3 -8.61 -51.02 -15.33
C SER A 3 -8.40 -49.77 -14.45
N SER A 4 -7.95 -48.68 -15.02
CA SER A 4 -7.72 -47.37 -14.39
C SER A 4 -8.90 -46.37 -14.48
N THR A 5 -9.95 -46.74 -15.23
CA THR A 5 -11.06 -45.77 -15.50
C THR A 5 -12.12 -45.89 -14.41
N THR A 6 -12.26 -44.85 -13.59
CA THR A 6 -13.32 -44.80 -12.57
C THR A 6 -14.58 -44.18 -13.20
N TYR A 7 -15.67 -44.92 -13.23
CA TYR A 7 -16.96 -44.40 -13.65
C TYR A 7 -17.63 -43.64 -12.51
N VAL A 8 -17.94 -42.37 -12.72
CA VAL A 8 -18.64 -41.52 -11.73
C VAL A 8 -20.17 -41.76 -11.82
N ALA A 9 -20.68 -41.91 -13.05
CA ALA A 9 -22.10 -42.11 -13.30
C ALA A 9 -22.32 -42.94 -14.56
N ALA A 10 -23.35 -43.75 -14.58
CA ALA A 10 -23.84 -44.49 -15.74
C ALA A 10 -25.36 -44.45 -15.79
N ARG A 11 -25.92 -44.41 -16.99
CA ARG A 11 -27.37 -44.43 -17.24
C ARG A 11 -27.63 -45.21 -18.50
N ASP A 12 -28.75 -45.97 -18.45
CA ASP A 12 -29.28 -46.61 -19.63
C ASP A 12 -29.97 -45.56 -20.52
N ILE A 13 -29.56 -45.51 -21.77
CA ILE A 13 -30.13 -44.56 -22.74
C ILE A 13 -31.23 -45.29 -23.51
N PRO A 14 -32.48 -44.74 -23.55
CA PRO A 14 -33.56 -45.31 -24.37
C PRO A 14 -33.15 -45.43 -25.84
N LYS A 15 -33.55 -46.53 -26.49
CA LYS A 15 -33.22 -46.79 -27.92
C LYS A 15 -33.95 -45.87 -28.88
N THR A 16 -34.83 -45.01 -28.39
CA THR A 16 -35.66 -44.07 -29.17
C THR A 16 -35.33 -42.65 -28.87
N GLY A 17 -35.07 -41.82 -29.88
CA GLY A 17 -34.77 -40.41 -29.77
C GLY A 17 -33.35 -40.07 -30.19
N ASN A 18 -33.14 -38.80 -30.56
CA ASN A 18 -31.86 -38.27 -31.04
C ASN A 18 -31.07 -37.52 -29.99
N SER A 19 -31.60 -37.40 -28.75
CA SER A 19 -30.98 -36.71 -27.64
C SER A 19 -31.32 -37.38 -26.30
N TYR A 20 -30.40 -37.30 -25.37
CA TYR A 20 -30.57 -37.74 -23.99
C TYR A 20 -30.02 -36.71 -23.03
N THR A 21 -30.83 -36.29 -22.08
CA THR A 21 -30.39 -35.40 -21.01
C THR A 21 -29.84 -36.24 -19.88
N PHE A 22 -28.57 -36.07 -19.60
CA PHE A 22 -27.86 -36.76 -18.51
C PHE A 22 -27.85 -35.88 -17.27
N GLU A 23 -28.60 -36.30 -16.26
CA GLU A 23 -28.63 -35.57 -14.97
C GLU A 23 -27.80 -36.29 -13.94
N LEU A 24 -26.88 -35.57 -13.30
CA LEU A 24 -26.08 -36.06 -12.19
C LEU A 24 -26.87 -35.92 -10.88
N THR A 25 -26.87 -36.99 -10.10
CA THR A 25 -27.33 -36.96 -8.70
C THR A 25 -26.42 -36.09 -7.82
N ALA A 26 -26.84 -35.76 -6.63
CA ALA A 26 -26.05 -34.98 -5.67
C ALA A 26 -24.71 -35.71 -5.35
N LEU A 27 -24.76 -37.05 -5.12
CA LEU A 27 -23.56 -37.84 -4.81
C LEU A 27 -22.58 -37.91 -5.99
N GLU A 28 -23.10 -38.04 -7.21
CA GLU A 28 -22.22 -38.03 -8.41
C GLU A 28 -21.58 -36.68 -8.65
N ARG A 29 -22.30 -35.59 -8.40
CA ARG A 29 -21.72 -34.23 -8.46
C ARG A 29 -20.65 -34.04 -7.40
N GLU A 30 -20.88 -34.55 -6.20
CA GLU A 30 -19.88 -34.54 -5.11
C GLU A 30 -18.62 -35.32 -5.48
N ALA A 31 -18.79 -36.56 -5.98
CA ALA A 31 -17.67 -37.40 -6.43
C ALA A 31 -16.84 -36.69 -7.53
N LEU A 32 -17.48 -36.03 -8.48
CA LEU A 32 -16.80 -35.24 -9.52
C LEU A 32 -16.02 -34.06 -8.97
N THR A 33 -16.60 -33.30 -8.05
CA THR A 33 -15.90 -32.16 -7.45
C THR A 33 -14.73 -32.62 -6.58
N ASN A 34 -14.87 -33.74 -5.85
CA ASN A 34 -13.80 -34.32 -5.03
C ASN A 34 -12.66 -34.91 -5.87
N ALA A 35 -12.91 -35.29 -7.11
CA ALA A 35 -11.88 -35.78 -8.03
C ALA A 35 -10.92 -34.67 -8.52
N SER A 36 -11.26 -33.38 -8.32
CA SER A 36 -10.43 -32.25 -8.72
C SER A 36 -10.19 -31.28 -7.56
N PRO A 37 -9.48 -31.66 -6.50
CA PRO A 37 -9.31 -30.84 -5.30
C PRO A 37 -8.45 -29.59 -5.52
N ASN A 38 -7.63 -29.58 -6.56
CA ASN A 38 -6.63 -28.54 -6.82
C ASN A 38 -6.92 -27.68 -8.08
N SER A 39 -8.07 -27.89 -8.73
CA SER A 39 -8.45 -27.15 -9.93
C SER A 39 -9.92 -26.82 -9.95
N ASN A 40 -10.27 -25.63 -10.45
CA ASN A 40 -11.64 -25.23 -10.71
C ASN A 40 -12.22 -25.83 -12.02
N THR A 41 -11.45 -26.66 -12.71
CA THR A 41 -11.89 -27.36 -13.91
C THR A 41 -11.63 -28.84 -13.79
N LEU A 42 -12.46 -29.63 -14.46
CA LEU A 42 -12.37 -31.06 -14.54
C LEU A 42 -12.62 -31.50 -15.98
N SER A 43 -11.72 -32.28 -16.55
CA SER A 43 -11.94 -32.91 -17.86
C SER A 43 -12.71 -34.21 -17.66
N LEU A 44 -13.85 -34.30 -18.31
CA LEU A 44 -14.71 -35.48 -18.29
C LEU A 44 -14.80 -36.10 -19.66
N ARG A 45 -14.73 -37.41 -19.71
CA ARG A 45 -14.98 -38.17 -20.91
C ARG A 45 -16.39 -38.78 -20.82
N PHE A 46 -17.27 -38.36 -21.71
CA PHE A 46 -18.60 -38.95 -21.89
C PHE A 46 -18.46 -40.09 -22.92
N VAL A 47 -18.84 -41.27 -22.50
CA VAL A 47 -18.74 -42.47 -23.32
C VAL A 47 -20.13 -43.06 -23.54
N ILE A 48 -20.53 -43.20 -24.79
CA ILE A 48 -21.69 -43.99 -25.15
C ILE A 48 -21.18 -45.41 -25.48
N TYR A 49 -21.75 -46.36 -24.76
CA TYR A 49 -21.45 -47.75 -24.90
C TYR A 49 -22.71 -48.50 -25.38
N THR A 50 -22.54 -49.42 -26.34
CA THR A 50 -23.59 -50.33 -26.77
C THR A 50 -23.02 -51.70 -27.07
N GLN A 51 -23.83 -52.72 -26.89
CA GLN A 51 -23.47 -54.09 -27.24
C GLN A 51 -24.42 -54.61 -28.35
N ILE A 52 -23.88 -55.07 -29.44
CA ILE A 52 -24.61 -55.59 -30.58
C ILE A 52 -24.03 -56.97 -30.96
N GLY A 53 -24.89 -58.00 -30.87
CA GLY A 53 -24.47 -59.34 -31.26
C GLY A 53 -23.29 -59.90 -30.44
N GLY A 54 -23.14 -59.50 -29.18
CA GLY A 54 -22.03 -59.92 -28.30
C GLY A 54 -20.77 -59.08 -28.44
N ASN A 55 -20.72 -58.14 -29.35
CA ASN A 55 -19.59 -57.20 -29.52
C ASN A 55 -19.87 -55.84 -28.90
N ASP A 56 -18.84 -55.32 -28.25
CA ASP A 56 -18.87 -54.02 -27.59
C ASP A 56 -18.48 -52.88 -28.55
N TYR A 57 -19.32 -51.87 -28.62
CA TYR A 57 -19.04 -50.64 -29.40
C TYR A 57 -19.12 -49.47 -28.45
N TYR A 58 -18.14 -48.56 -28.57
CA TYR A 58 -18.13 -47.34 -27.77
C TYR A 58 -17.60 -46.15 -28.56
N THR A 59 -18.11 -44.98 -28.24
CA THR A 59 -17.60 -43.70 -28.69
C THR A 59 -17.60 -42.72 -27.53
N GLY A 60 -16.66 -41.80 -27.52
CA GLY A 60 -16.55 -40.88 -26.38
C GLY A 60 -16.14 -39.48 -26.83
N ILE A 61 -16.54 -38.50 -26.06
CA ILE A 61 -16.18 -37.12 -26.24
C ILE A 61 -15.69 -36.55 -24.91
N GLU A 62 -14.62 -35.79 -24.96
CA GLU A 62 -14.10 -35.08 -23.78
C GLU A 62 -14.70 -33.68 -23.69
N ARG A 63 -14.99 -33.25 -22.48
CA ARG A 63 -15.48 -31.92 -22.17
C ARG A 63 -14.87 -31.45 -20.87
N THR A 64 -14.49 -30.17 -20.86
CA THR A 64 -14.06 -29.50 -19.64
C THR A 64 -15.29 -28.91 -18.95
N MET A 65 -15.45 -29.21 -17.66
CA MET A 65 -16.48 -28.65 -16.82
C MET A 65 -15.86 -27.74 -15.76
N SER A 66 -16.55 -26.68 -15.40
CA SER A 66 -16.11 -25.76 -14.34
C SER A 66 -16.80 -26.09 -13.03
N ILE A 67 -16.05 -26.06 -11.94
CA ILE A 67 -16.57 -26.14 -10.58
C ILE A 67 -16.86 -24.72 -10.11
N ILE A 68 -18.13 -24.37 -10.04
CA ILE A 68 -18.59 -23.04 -9.62
C ILE A 68 -19.07 -23.06 -8.17
N ASN A 69 -19.15 -21.88 -7.54
CA ASN A 69 -19.61 -21.73 -6.14
C ASN A 69 -18.83 -22.64 -5.17
N ALA A 70 -17.51 -22.65 -5.31
CA ALA A 70 -16.59 -23.47 -4.52
C ALA A 70 -15.62 -22.60 -3.71
N ILE A 71 -16.01 -21.38 -3.39
CA ILE A 71 -15.20 -20.44 -2.60
C ILE A 71 -15.21 -20.86 -1.12
N PRO A 72 -14.08 -20.72 -0.40
CA PRO A 72 -14.01 -21.04 1.02
C PRO A 72 -14.91 -20.11 1.86
N THR A 73 -15.33 -20.58 3.03
CA THR A 73 -16.20 -19.83 3.94
C THR A 73 -15.68 -19.81 5.37
N LEU A 74 -16.16 -18.81 6.16
CA LEU A 74 -15.84 -18.60 7.57
C LEU A 74 -17.15 -18.45 8.35
N ASP A 75 -17.26 -19.14 9.49
CA ASP A 75 -18.45 -19.10 10.34
C ASP A 75 -18.61 -17.76 11.07
N SER A 76 -17.53 -17.32 11.72
CA SER A 76 -17.55 -16.12 12.55
C SER A 76 -16.18 -15.46 12.63
N LYS A 77 -16.17 -14.22 13.00
CA LYS A 77 -14.98 -13.44 13.26
C LYS A 77 -15.26 -12.42 14.35
N SER A 78 -14.29 -12.19 15.22
CA SER A 78 -14.33 -11.19 16.26
C SER A 78 -12.93 -10.73 16.60
N TYR A 79 -12.81 -9.65 17.33
CA TYR A 79 -11.54 -9.18 17.86
C TYR A 79 -11.72 -8.73 19.32
N GLN A 80 -10.60 -8.61 20.03
CA GLN A 80 -10.56 -8.01 21.35
C GLN A 80 -9.17 -7.47 21.66
N ASP A 81 -9.12 -6.47 22.52
CA ASP A 81 -7.91 -6.11 23.25
C ASP A 81 -7.68 -7.11 24.40
N ILE A 82 -6.46 -7.59 24.54
CA ILE A 82 -6.06 -8.49 25.60
C ILE A 82 -4.99 -7.88 26.54
N ASN A 83 -4.63 -6.60 26.34
CA ASN A 83 -3.68 -5.92 27.19
C ASN A 83 -4.39 -5.38 28.44
N PRO A 84 -4.01 -5.84 29.66
CA PRO A 84 -4.67 -5.42 30.89
C PRO A 84 -4.54 -3.92 31.17
N ASP A 85 -3.45 -3.27 30.77
CA ASP A 85 -3.23 -1.85 31.04
C ASP A 85 -4.17 -0.97 30.20
N THR A 86 -4.36 -1.30 28.93
CA THR A 86 -5.30 -0.58 28.05
C THR A 86 -6.75 -0.88 28.40
N LEU A 87 -7.06 -2.12 28.77
CA LEU A 87 -8.38 -2.51 29.28
C LEU A 87 -8.78 -1.78 30.57
N ALA A 88 -7.80 -1.48 31.45
CA ALA A 88 -8.06 -0.70 32.65
C ALA A 88 -8.48 0.74 32.33
N ILE A 89 -8.10 1.24 31.16
CA ILE A 89 -8.45 2.59 30.68
C ILE A 89 -9.76 2.57 29.91
N THR A 90 -9.87 1.74 28.87
CA THR A 90 -11.04 1.71 28.00
C THR A 90 -12.27 1.10 28.66
N SER A 91 -12.07 0.15 29.58
CA SER A 91 -13.13 -0.71 30.13
C SER A 91 -13.93 -1.45 29.04
N ASP A 92 -13.42 -1.49 27.82
CA ASP A 92 -14.04 -2.11 26.65
C ASP A 92 -12.98 -2.84 25.81
N ASN A 93 -13.10 -4.15 25.70
CA ASN A 93 -12.19 -4.96 24.90
C ASN A 93 -12.40 -4.85 23.38
N GLN A 94 -13.40 -4.10 22.95
CA GLN A 94 -13.65 -3.81 21.53
C GLN A 94 -12.99 -2.50 21.07
N VAL A 95 -12.25 -1.83 21.96
CA VAL A 95 -11.50 -0.62 21.66
C VAL A 95 -10.00 -0.91 21.73
N ILE A 96 -9.30 -0.60 20.67
CA ILE A 96 -7.84 -0.75 20.55
C ILE A 96 -7.20 0.62 20.71
N ILE A 97 -6.25 0.77 21.61
CA ILE A 97 -5.42 1.98 21.70
C ILE A 97 -4.17 1.78 20.83
N GLN A 98 -3.95 2.68 19.89
CA GLN A 98 -2.82 2.67 18.96
C GLN A 98 -1.50 2.40 19.69
N ASN A 99 -0.71 1.46 19.18
CA ASN A 99 0.63 1.07 19.68
C ASN A 99 0.71 0.59 21.14
N LEU A 100 -0.41 0.50 21.84
CA LEU A 100 -0.44 0.08 23.24
C LEU A 100 -1.25 -1.19 23.48
N SER A 101 -2.40 -1.30 22.86
CA SER A 101 -3.25 -2.49 22.95
C SER A 101 -2.59 -3.72 22.30
N SER A 102 -2.99 -4.87 22.76
CA SER A 102 -2.64 -6.17 22.16
C SER A 102 -3.87 -6.75 21.50
N LEU A 103 -3.95 -6.58 20.18
CA LEU A 103 -5.08 -7.05 19.38
C LEU A 103 -5.04 -8.56 19.19
N GLU A 104 -6.08 -9.23 19.61
CA GLU A 104 -6.36 -10.63 19.34
C GLU A 104 -7.56 -10.76 18.39
N ILE A 105 -7.40 -11.51 17.30
CA ILE A 105 -8.48 -11.80 16.35
C ILE A 105 -8.85 -13.27 16.46
N THR A 106 -10.11 -13.54 16.75
CA THR A 106 -10.67 -14.88 16.81
C THR A 106 -11.47 -15.17 15.54
N LEU A 107 -11.06 -16.22 14.85
CA LEU A 107 -11.75 -16.76 13.69
C LEU A 107 -12.53 -18.02 14.09
N GLY A 108 -13.76 -18.15 13.62
CA GLY A 108 -14.54 -19.37 13.71
C GLY A 108 -14.02 -20.47 12.78
N ASN A 109 -14.81 -21.53 12.61
CA ASN A 109 -14.42 -22.59 11.69
C ASN A 109 -14.37 -22.09 10.25
N MET A 110 -13.41 -22.59 9.53
CA MET A 110 -13.19 -22.31 8.11
C MET A 110 -13.44 -23.58 7.30
N TYR A 111 -14.08 -23.41 6.14
CA TYR A 111 -14.48 -24.53 5.30
C TYR A 111 -14.00 -24.31 3.87
N ALA A 112 -13.37 -25.32 3.31
CA ALA A 112 -13.26 -25.43 1.87
C ALA A 112 -14.47 -26.18 1.33
N LEU A 113 -14.89 -25.87 0.12
CA LEU A 113 -16.08 -26.46 -0.48
C LEU A 113 -15.72 -27.40 -1.62
N LYS A 114 -16.65 -28.34 -1.90
CA LYS A 114 -16.61 -29.21 -3.08
C LYS A 114 -15.28 -29.97 -3.27
N GLY A 115 -14.76 -30.54 -2.20
CA GLY A 115 -13.57 -31.38 -2.21
C GLY A 115 -12.22 -30.64 -2.25
N ALA A 116 -12.20 -29.34 -2.21
CA ALA A 116 -10.97 -28.58 -1.98
C ALA A 116 -10.50 -28.72 -0.53
N SER A 117 -9.27 -28.33 -0.27
CA SER A 117 -8.72 -28.14 1.07
C SER A 117 -8.31 -26.70 1.27
N LEU A 118 -8.38 -26.21 2.47
CA LEU A 118 -7.86 -24.90 2.83
C LEU A 118 -6.32 -24.89 2.72
N THR A 119 -5.73 -23.78 2.33
CA THR A 119 -4.27 -23.63 2.24
C THR A 119 -3.74 -22.53 3.15
N SER A 120 -4.47 -21.45 3.29
CA SER A 120 -4.05 -20.33 4.16
C SER A 120 -5.22 -19.46 4.57
N VAL A 121 -5.04 -18.78 5.69
CA VAL A 121 -5.78 -17.56 6.06
C VAL A 121 -4.79 -16.44 6.27
N SER A 122 -5.09 -15.29 5.73
CA SER A 122 -4.32 -14.06 5.95
C SER A 122 -5.21 -12.96 6.53
N ILE A 123 -4.62 -12.16 7.40
CA ILE A 123 -5.26 -10.97 7.97
C ILE A 123 -4.39 -9.78 7.61
N ASN A 124 -5.00 -8.79 6.99
CA ASN A 124 -4.34 -7.54 6.61
C ASN A 124 -5.01 -6.39 7.35
N ILE A 125 -4.22 -5.63 8.10
CA ILE A 125 -4.63 -4.36 8.72
C ILE A 125 -3.66 -3.30 8.24
N ASN A 126 -4.14 -2.33 7.49
CA ASN A 126 -3.34 -1.21 6.96
C ASN A 126 -2.00 -1.66 6.32
N GLY A 127 -2.03 -2.75 5.54
CA GLY A 127 -0.84 -3.26 4.85
C GLY A 127 0.05 -4.20 5.67
N ASN A 128 -0.15 -4.31 6.98
CA ASN A 128 0.50 -5.31 7.80
C ASN A 128 -0.26 -6.64 7.67
N VAL A 129 0.42 -7.69 7.17
CA VAL A 129 -0.20 -8.96 6.82
C VAL A 129 0.36 -10.09 7.67
N ILE A 130 -0.50 -10.78 8.41
CA ILE A 130 -0.18 -12.06 9.05
C ILE A 130 -0.83 -13.16 8.23
N THR A 131 -0.08 -14.22 7.94
CA THR A 131 -0.57 -15.39 7.19
C THR A 131 -0.30 -16.66 7.94
N GLU A 132 -1.35 -17.46 8.13
CA GLU A 132 -1.31 -18.78 8.73
C GLU A 132 -1.58 -19.85 7.67
N SER A 133 -0.77 -20.90 7.68
CA SER A 133 -1.00 -22.07 6.83
C SER A 133 -2.14 -22.91 7.38
N LEU A 134 -2.99 -23.40 6.50
CA LEU A 134 -4.12 -24.26 6.81
C LEU A 134 -4.00 -25.59 6.07
N SER A 135 -4.66 -26.62 6.57
CA SER A 135 -4.72 -27.93 5.92
C SER A 135 -6.03 -28.64 6.28
N GLY A 136 -6.70 -29.18 5.27
CA GLY A 136 -7.97 -29.89 5.42
C GLY A 136 -9.16 -29.15 4.86
N TYR A 137 -10.28 -29.83 4.75
CA TYR A 137 -11.53 -29.26 4.21
C TYR A 137 -12.33 -28.50 5.28
N ILE A 138 -12.13 -28.82 6.56
CA ILE A 138 -12.60 -28.06 7.72
C ILE A 138 -11.38 -27.78 8.60
N VAL A 139 -11.20 -26.55 8.98
CA VAL A 139 -10.20 -26.14 9.96
C VAL A 139 -10.93 -25.49 11.12
N ALA A 140 -10.69 -25.98 12.32
CA ALA A 140 -11.22 -25.39 13.55
C ALA A 140 -10.81 -23.93 13.70
N GLY A 141 -11.60 -23.18 14.43
CA GLY A 141 -11.34 -21.77 14.69
C GLY A 141 -9.94 -21.51 15.21
N LYS A 142 -9.39 -20.36 14.85
CA LYS A 142 -8.05 -19.92 15.23
C LYS A 142 -8.06 -18.60 15.95
N VAL A 143 -7.14 -18.44 16.88
CA VAL A 143 -6.83 -17.19 17.53
C VAL A 143 -5.51 -16.69 16.97
N ILE A 144 -5.50 -15.44 16.48
CA ILE A 144 -4.33 -14.81 15.89
C ILE A 144 -4.05 -13.51 16.65
N ASN A 145 -2.86 -13.46 17.26
CA ASN A 145 -2.41 -12.29 18.00
C ASN A 145 -1.67 -11.34 17.06
N TYR A 146 -2.17 -10.12 16.97
CA TYR A 146 -1.59 -9.06 16.13
C TYR A 146 -0.58 -8.21 16.88
N ASN A 147 -0.50 -8.39 18.22
CA ASN A 147 0.25 -7.56 19.17
C ASN A 147 -0.18 -6.08 19.09
N GLN A 148 0.70 -5.20 18.66
CA GLN A 148 0.42 -3.77 18.57
C GLN A 148 -0.02 -3.37 17.15
N VAL A 149 -0.96 -2.45 17.07
CA VAL A 149 -1.48 -1.90 15.81
C VAL A 149 -1.10 -0.43 15.73
N ASP A 150 -0.27 -0.07 14.76
CA ASP A 150 0.13 1.32 14.50
C ASP A 150 -0.79 1.96 13.45
N VAL A 151 -2.00 2.26 13.87
CA VAL A 151 -3.01 2.95 13.06
C VAL A 151 -3.73 3.95 13.96
N SER A 152 -3.88 5.18 13.50
CA SER A 152 -4.43 6.30 14.27
C SER A 152 -5.94 6.50 14.15
N SER A 153 -6.62 5.65 13.37
CA SER A 153 -8.07 5.73 13.15
C SER A 153 -8.66 4.34 12.99
N ASN A 154 -9.99 4.25 13.08
CA ASN A 154 -10.70 3.01 12.82
C ASN A 154 -10.27 2.41 11.48
N GLU A 155 -10.05 1.11 11.46
CA GLU A 155 -9.51 0.38 10.31
C GLU A 155 -10.23 -0.96 10.15
N ASP A 156 -10.23 -1.46 8.93
CA ASP A 156 -10.80 -2.75 8.61
C ASP A 156 -9.73 -3.84 8.57
N ALA A 157 -9.87 -4.88 9.39
CA ALA A 157 -9.11 -6.11 9.20
C ALA A 157 -9.71 -6.90 8.03
N ILE A 158 -8.94 -7.07 6.97
CA ILE A 158 -9.33 -7.87 5.82
C ILE A 158 -8.83 -9.30 6.00
N ILE A 159 -9.75 -10.21 6.27
CA ILE A 159 -9.48 -11.63 6.46
C ILE A 159 -9.70 -12.35 5.15
N THR A 160 -8.65 -12.91 4.55
CA THR A 160 -8.72 -13.63 3.29
C THR A 160 -8.39 -15.10 3.48
N ILE A 161 -9.29 -15.99 3.10
CA ILE A 161 -9.13 -17.43 3.16
C ILE A 161 -8.89 -17.94 1.75
N LYS A 162 -7.95 -18.86 1.59
CA LYS A 162 -7.57 -19.46 0.32
C LYS A 162 -7.65 -20.98 0.38
N ASP A 163 -8.10 -21.59 -0.72
CA ASP A 163 -8.16 -23.03 -0.91
C ASP A 163 -7.11 -23.56 -1.92
N THR A 164 -7.04 -24.88 -2.08
CA THR A 164 -6.13 -25.58 -3.02
C THR A 164 -6.42 -25.30 -4.48
N ARG A 165 -7.60 -24.82 -4.81
CA ARG A 165 -7.99 -24.37 -6.16
C ARG A 165 -7.62 -22.92 -6.45
N ASN A 166 -6.95 -22.25 -5.50
CA ASN A 166 -6.68 -20.80 -5.50
C ASN A 166 -7.93 -19.92 -5.43
N ASN A 167 -9.10 -20.46 -5.06
CA ASN A 167 -10.23 -19.62 -4.73
C ASN A 167 -9.96 -18.89 -3.42
N THR A 168 -10.41 -17.65 -3.36
CA THR A 168 -10.30 -16.81 -2.16
C THR A 168 -11.65 -16.23 -1.79
N THR A 169 -11.85 -16.02 -0.50
CA THR A 169 -12.96 -15.23 0.03
C THR A 169 -12.40 -14.27 1.06
N SER A 170 -12.80 -13.01 0.97
CA SER A 170 -12.39 -11.99 1.93
C SER A 170 -13.57 -11.52 2.77
N TYR A 171 -13.31 -11.32 4.04
CA TYR A 171 -14.26 -10.81 5.04
C TYR A 171 -13.68 -9.56 5.68
N THR A 172 -14.51 -8.56 5.87
CA THR A 172 -14.15 -7.34 6.57
C THR A 172 -14.54 -7.43 8.03
N LEU A 173 -13.64 -7.12 8.94
CA LEU A 173 -13.85 -7.00 10.37
C LEU A 173 -13.45 -5.58 10.77
N PRO A 174 -14.41 -4.66 10.97
CA PRO A 174 -14.11 -3.30 11.40
C PRO A 174 -13.57 -3.31 12.83
N ILE A 175 -12.48 -2.57 13.04
CA ILE A 175 -11.79 -2.41 14.33
C ILE A 175 -11.91 -0.97 14.78
N THR A 176 -12.37 -0.77 16.00
CA THR A 176 -12.40 0.56 16.62
C THR A 176 -11.03 0.86 17.22
N ILE A 177 -10.40 1.93 16.78
CA ILE A 177 -9.06 2.33 17.19
C ILE A 177 -9.10 3.76 17.71
N TRP A 178 -8.56 3.96 18.91
CA TRP A 178 -8.30 5.28 19.48
C TRP A 178 -6.85 5.64 19.24
N GLU A 179 -6.64 6.79 18.61
CA GLU A 179 -5.31 7.35 18.38
C GLU A 179 -4.62 7.61 19.73
N TYR A 180 -3.33 7.25 19.79
CA TYR A 180 -2.49 7.55 20.92
C TYR A 180 -1.16 8.15 20.50
N TYR A 181 -0.80 9.23 21.16
CA TYR A 181 0.49 9.87 21.08
C TYR A 181 0.93 10.35 22.46
N ASN A 182 2.25 10.43 22.66
CA ASN A 182 2.82 10.86 23.91
C ASN A 182 2.45 12.31 24.22
N PRO A 183 2.20 12.65 25.49
CA PRO A 183 1.85 14.01 25.87
C PRO A 183 2.96 15.00 25.53
N SER A 184 2.56 16.16 25.05
CA SER A 184 3.43 17.29 24.74
C SER A 184 2.86 18.56 25.33
N ALA A 185 3.64 19.67 25.32
CA ALA A 185 3.14 20.94 25.80
C ALA A 185 3.82 22.13 25.13
N ILE A 186 3.06 23.19 24.96
CA ILE A 186 3.55 24.54 24.66
C ILE A 186 3.68 25.28 26.00
N ILE A 187 4.86 25.84 26.25
CA ILE A 187 5.18 26.48 27.52
C ILE A 187 5.48 27.95 27.28
N ASN A 188 4.71 28.80 27.89
CA ASN A 188 4.91 30.24 27.90
C ASN A 188 5.30 30.68 29.32
N CYS A 189 6.43 31.33 29.48
CA CYS A 189 6.88 31.85 30.75
C CYS A 189 7.38 33.28 30.53
N SER A 190 6.87 34.20 31.31
CA SER A 190 7.20 35.63 31.21
C SER A 190 7.18 36.30 32.58
N ARG A 191 7.82 37.44 32.69
CA ARG A 191 7.62 38.39 33.78
C ARG A 191 6.56 39.39 33.36
N ASP A 192 5.74 39.85 34.31
CA ASP A 192 4.74 40.91 34.06
C ASP A 192 5.43 42.20 33.60
N SER A 193 6.62 42.47 34.13
CA SER A 193 7.58 43.47 33.65
C SER A 193 8.98 42.98 33.97
N ASN A 194 9.96 43.37 33.15
CA ASN A 194 11.36 43.02 33.41
C ASN A 194 11.90 43.43 34.79
N TYR A 195 11.23 44.35 35.44
CA TYR A 195 11.63 44.84 36.77
C TYR A 195 10.85 44.16 37.91
N TYR A 196 9.85 43.36 37.62
CA TYR A 196 9.06 42.68 38.66
C TYR A 196 9.64 41.30 38.99
N THR A 197 9.43 40.87 40.20
CA THR A 197 9.75 39.52 40.65
C THR A 197 8.60 38.56 40.32
N GLN A 198 7.40 39.09 40.12
CA GLN A 198 6.27 38.29 39.74
C GLN A 198 6.41 37.84 38.28
N SER A 199 6.21 36.56 38.08
CA SER A 199 6.34 35.89 36.80
C SER A 199 5.16 34.97 36.62
N THR A 200 4.79 34.75 35.36
CA THR A 200 3.66 33.91 35.00
C THR A 200 4.15 32.78 34.09
N ILE A 201 3.69 31.57 34.40
CA ILE A 201 3.84 30.42 33.51
C ILE A 201 2.47 29.93 33.09
N ASN A 202 2.34 29.66 31.79
CA ASN A 202 1.18 29.02 31.19
C ASN A 202 1.68 27.78 30.42
N VAL A 203 1.00 26.68 30.59
CA VAL A 203 1.31 25.41 29.97
C VAL A 203 0.07 24.91 29.23
N ASP A 204 0.14 24.82 27.94
CA ASP A 204 -0.92 24.29 27.12
C ASP A 204 -0.50 22.88 26.68
N ALA A 205 -1.12 21.86 27.31
CA ALA A 205 -0.77 20.48 27.12
C ALA A 205 -1.59 19.85 26.00
N ASP A 206 -0.91 19.10 25.14
CA ASP A 206 -1.52 18.28 24.11
C ASP A 206 -1.29 16.81 24.43
N TYR A 207 -2.35 16.01 24.39
CA TYR A 207 -2.32 14.59 24.72
C TYR A 207 -3.48 13.86 24.06
N ALA A 208 -3.29 12.58 23.81
CA ALA A 208 -4.33 11.73 23.25
C ALA A 208 -5.53 11.63 24.21
N TYR A 209 -6.68 12.14 23.82
CA TYR A 209 -7.86 12.27 24.66
C TYR A 209 -8.53 10.93 25.03
N LEU A 210 -8.40 9.93 24.14
CA LEU A 210 -8.94 8.57 24.29
C LEU A 210 -10.42 8.57 24.73
N ASP A 211 -11.25 9.33 24.02
CA ASP A 211 -12.68 9.50 24.28
C ASP A 211 -13.02 9.88 25.74
N GLY A 212 -12.17 10.69 26.36
CA GLY A 212 -12.33 11.14 27.76
C GLY A 212 -11.74 10.21 28.80
N HIS A 213 -11.09 9.13 28.40
CA HIS A 213 -10.49 8.16 29.31
C HIS A 213 -9.05 8.49 29.70
N ASN A 214 -8.41 9.45 29.01
CA ASN A 214 -7.09 9.91 29.36
C ASN A 214 -7.15 11.24 30.09
N THR A 215 -6.21 11.47 31.00
CA THR A 215 -6.03 12.71 31.74
C THR A 215 -4.58 13.10 31.78
N ILE A 216 -4.30 14.38 31.92
CA ILE A 216 -2.96 14.94 31.98
C ILE A 216 -2.65 15.52 33.33
N ALA A 217 -1.49 15.21 33.85
CA ALA A 217 -0.91 15.86 35.03
C ALA A 217 0.25 16.76 34.58
N ILE A 218 0.17 18.04 34.97
CA ILE A 218 1.17 19.05 34.61
C ILE A 218 1.87 19.47 35.88
N GLN A 219 3.19 19.42 35.88
CA GLN A 219 4.02 19.85 37.00
C GLN A 219 5.11 20.81 36.52
N PHE A 220 5.41 21.79 37.33
CA PHE A 220 6.41 22.83 37.08
C PHE A 220 7.37 22.93 38.26
N ARG A 221 8.63 23.25 37.99
CA ARG A 221 9.62 23.68 38.97
C ARG A 221 10.61 24.66 38.37
N ASN A 222 11.28 25.43 39.17
CA ASN A 222 12.25 26.42 38.76
C ASN A 222 13.52 26.36 39.59
N ARG A 223 14.59 26.96 39.06
CA ARG A 223 15.84 27.24 39.80
C ARG A 223 16.51 28.48 39.21
N LYS A 224 17.38 29.11 39.97
CA LYS A 224 18.27 30.12 39.41
C LYS A 224 19.22 29.49 38.41
N ASN A 225 19.45 30.13 37.28
CA ASN A 225 20.35 29.65 36.26
C ASN A 225 21.77 29.49 36.81
N GLY A 226 22.35 28.30 36.61
CA GLY A 226 23.67 27.93 37.15
C GLY A 226 23.64 27.20 38.50
N GLU A 227 22.51 27.19 39.22
CA GLU A 227 22.39 26.35 40.41
C GLU A 227 22.17 24.88 40.05
N GLN A 228 22.64 23.96 40.94
CA GLN A 228 22.48 22.52 40.70
C GLN A 228 21.09 22.02 41.14
N ASN A 229 20.54 22.59 42.21
CA ASN A 229 19.33 22.11 42.84
C ASN A 229 18.08 22.78 42.24
N TRP A 230 17.11 21.98 41.86
CA TRP A 230 15.78 22.43 41.46
C TRP A 230 14.88 22.63 42.68
N GLY A 231 13.94 23.54 42.55
CA GLY A 231 12.82 23.65 43.50
C GLY A 231 11.92 22.42 43.48
N ASN A 232 10.93 22.40 44.36
CA ASN A 232 9.94 21.32 44.36
C ASN A 232 9.02 21.40 43.15
N TRP A 233 8.49 20.25 42.76
CA TRP A 233 7.45 20.19 41.75
C TRP A 233 6.15 20.80 42.26
N ILE A 234 5.53 21.66 41.48
CA ILE A 234 4.25 22.32 41.71
C ILE A 234 3.29 21.87 40.61
N SER A 235 2.10 21.42 41.00
CA SER A 235 1.07 21.05 40.03
C SER A 235 0.44 22.29 39.41
N LEU A 236 0.25 22.23 38.09
CA LEU A 236 -0.42 23.26 37.30
C LEU A 236 -1.73 22.72 36.74
N SER A 237 -2.65 23.63 36.44
CA SER A 237 -3.82 23.34 35.62
C SER A 237 -3.50 23.67 34.16
N ASP A 238 -4.01 22.83 33.26
CA ASP A 238 -3.83 23.00 31.83
C ASP A 238 -4.38 24.36 31.35
N SER A 239 -3.65 24.98 30.42
CA SER A 239 -3.99 26.26 29.79
C SER A 239 -4.35 27.38 30.76
N THR A 240 -3.88 27.28 32.03
CA THR A 240 -4.19 28.23 33.06
C THR A 240 -2.92 28.92 33.56
N ASP A 241 -2.97 30.23 33.69
CA ASP A 241 -1.86 31.04 34.19
C ASP A 241 -1.57 30.72 35.68
N TYR A 242 -0.32 30.41 35.95
CA TYR A 242 0.19 30.28 37.31
C TYR A 242 1.24 31.34 37.59
N THR A 243 1.05 32.09 38.64
CA THR A 243 2.00 33.14 39.06
C THR A 243 2.96 32.62 40.13
N PHE A 244 4.23 32.98 39.98
CA PHE A 244 5.27 32.65 40.96
C PHE A 244 6.28 33.80 41.07
N ASN A 245 7.04 33.81 42.16
CA ASN A 245 8.08 34.81 42.35
C ASN A 245 9.42 34.29 41.81
N ALA A 246 10.04 35.09 40.97
CA ALA A 246 11.37 34.87 40.42
C ALA A 246 12.17 36.17 40.51
N ASP A 247 13.16 36.23 41.38
CA ASP A 247 14.02 37.40 41.59
C ASP A 247 14.56 37.90 40.23
N ASN A 248 14.32 39.17 39.93
CA ASN A 248 14.69 39.80 38.68
C ASN A 248 16.19 40.04 38.50
N GLN A 249 16.97 39.87 39.56
CA GLN A 249 18.45 39.98 39.49
C GLN A 249 19.11 38.73 38.95
N TYR A 250 18.37 37.65 38.80
CA TYR A 250 18.87 36.36 38.28
C TYR A 250 18.06 35.92 37.07
N ALA A 251 18.75 35.22 36.18
CA ALA A 251 18.08 34.41 35.18
C ALA A 251 17.59 33.10 35.85
N TRP A 252 16.49 32.58 35.35
CA TRP A 252 15.85 31.39 35.88
C TRP A 252 15.66 30.33 34.85
N ASP A 253 16.03 29.10 35.22
CA ASP A 253 15.70 27.89 34.44
C ASP A 253 14.35 27.37 34.97
N ILE A 254 13.57 26.81 34.07
CA ILE A 254 12.33 26.11 34.41
C ILE A 254 12.36 24.68 33.86
N GLN A 255 11.65 23.82 34.58
CA GLN A 255 11.25 22.52 34.09
C GLN A 255 9.75 22.36 34.17
N VAL A 256 9.17 21.81 33.09
CA VAL A 256 7.77 21.40 33.03
C VAL A 256 7.73 19.93 32.70
N LYS A 257 6.95 19.17 33.47
CA LYS A 257 6.69 17.77 33.20
C LYS A 257 5.21 17.57 32.97
N VAL A 258 4.86 16.98 31.87
CA VAL A 258 3.52 16.51 31.55
C VAL A 258 3.50 14.99 31.62
N THR A 259 2.47 14.41 32.19
CA THR A 259 2.34 12.97 32.40
C THR A 259 0.88 12.59 32.19
N ASP A 260 0.60 11.64 31.33
CA ASP A 260 -0.76 11.13 31.12
C ASP A 260 -1.08 9.95 32.07
N ILE A 261 -2.30 9.44 31.98
CA ILE A 261 -2.75 8.32 32.82
C ILE A 261 -1.99 7.02 32.52
N LEU A 262 -1.42 6.91 31.32
CA LEU A 262 -0.60 5.76 30.87
C LEU A 262 0.85 5.84 31.36
N ASN A 263 1.16 6.85 32.20
CA ASN A 263 2.49 7.16 32.70
C ASN A 263 3.51 7.55 31.60
N ALA A 264 3.07 7.81 30.40
CA ALA A 264 3.92 8.47 29.42
C ALA A 264 4.17 9.90 29.86
N SER A 265 5.42 10.31 29.89
CA SER A 265 5.79 11.64 30.40
C SER A 265 6.86 12.28 29.55
N HIS A 266 6.76 13.60 29.41
CA HIS A 266 7.78 14.42 28.81
C HIS A 266 8.20 15.53 29.76
N THR A 267 9.52 15.75 29.90
CA THR A 267 10.06 16.80 30.74
C THR A 267 10.81 17.82 29.87
N TYR A 268 10.30 19.03 29.85
CA TYR A 268 10.91 20.16 29.17
C TYR A 268 11.85 20.86 30.13
N THR A 269 13.02 21.23 29.67
CA THR A 269 13.97 22.08 30.44
C THR A 269 14.29 23.31 29.60
N ILE A 270 13.89 24.47 30.11
CA ILE A 270 14.12 25.75 29.45
C ILE A 270 15.13 26.53 30.27
N SER A 271 16.33 26.65 29.72
CA SER A 271 17.39 27.44 30.36
C SER A 271 17.14 28.91 30.08
N LYS A 272 17.29 29.72 31.14
CA LYS A 272 17.02 31.15 31.11
C LYS A 272 15.63 31.49 30.57
N ALA A 273 14.62 30.73 30.96
CA ALA A 273 13.22 31.01 30.64
C ALA A 273 12.83 32.44 31.06
N LEU A 274 13.41 32.91 32.13
CA LEU A 274 13.36 34.31 32.55
C LEU A 274 14.79 34.85 32.64
N ASP A 275 15.09 35.88 31.86
CA ASP A 275 16.38 36.56 31.90
C ASP A 275 16.46 37.52 33.09
N VAL A 276 17.68 37.98 33.40
CA VAL A 276 17.90 39.13 34.31
C VAL A 276 17.09 40.33 33.78
N GLY A 277 16.54 41.14 34.67
CA GLY A 277 15.63 42.24 34.39
C GLY A 277 16.10 43.19 33.27
N ILE A 278 15.89 42.78 32.08
CA ILE A 278 16.22 43.53 30.84
C ILE A 278 14.94 44.24 30.39
N PRO A 279 15.00 45.49 29.91
CA PRO A 279 13.82 46.17 29.36
C PRO A 279 13.19 45.34 28.27
N ILE A 280 11.85 45.35 28.18
CA ILE A 280 11.08 44.62 27.17
C ILE A 280 11.61 44.93 25.75
N VAL A 281 11.96 46.20 25.54
CA VAL A 281 12.58 46.66 24.31
C VAL A 281 13.87 47.38 24.69
N PHE A 282 14.97 46.90 24.12
CA PHE A 282 16.29 47.54 24.25
C PHE A 282 16.71 48.10 22.85
N TYR A 283 17.06 49.39 22.84
CA TYR A 283 17.61 50.01 21.65
C TYR A 283 19.11 50.20 21.79
N ASP A 284 19.86 49.47 20.99
CA ASP A 284 21.33 49.58 20.97
C ASP A 284 21.74 50.56 19.86
N THR A 285 22.21 51.72 20.28
CA THR A 285 22.62 52.80 19.33
C THR A 285 23.92 52.46 18.62
N GLU A 286 24.83 51.70 19.26
CA GLU A 286 26.11 51.34 18.66
C GLU A 286 25.90 50.30 17.56
N ARG A 287 25.07 49.30 17.83
CA ARG A 287 24.69 48.26 16.87
C ARG A 287 23.55 48.68 15.95
N ARG A 288 22.90 49.80 16.21
CA ARG A 288 21.68 50.23 15.49
C ARG A 288 20.62 49.15 15.45
N SER A 289 20.44 48.47 16.57
CA SER A 289 19.63 47.29 16.67
C SER A 289 18.62 47.38 17.80
N VAL A 290 17.53 46.66 17.65
CA VAL A 290 16.48 46.61 18.65
C VAL A 290 16.39 45.18 19.19
N GLY A 291 16.50 45.00 20.50
CA GLY A 291 16.23 43.76 21.18
C GLY A 291 14.86 43.80 21.85
N VAL A 292 14.06 42.77 21.66
CA VAL A 292 12.81 42.58 22.36
C VAL A 292 13.02 41.43 23.32
N GLY A 293 13.06 41.72 24.64
CA GLY A 293 13.34 40.77 25.67
C GLY A 293 14.77 40.19 25.60
N CYS A 294 15.73 40.95 25.04
CA CYS A 294 17.14 40.58 24.98
C CYS A 294 17.99 41.83 24.69
N LEU A 295 19.29 41.72 24.97
CA LEU A 295 20.28 42.68 24.44
C LEU A 295 20.62 42.22 23.00
N PRO A 296 20.55 43.11 21.98
CA PRO A 296 20.91 42.73 20.61
C PRO A 296 22.39 42.35 20.53
N THR A 297 22.67 41.30 19.77
CA THR A 297 24.02 40.78 19.56
C THR A 297 24.54 41.04 18.13
N HIS A 298 23.64 41.37 17.21
CA HIS A 298 23.95 41.64 15.80
C HIS A 298 23.70 43.10 15.47
N ASN A 299 24.44 43.61 14.49
CA ASN A 299 24.25 44.97 13.97
C ASN A 299 23.03 45.00 13.04
N ASP A 300 22.40 46.18 12.99
CA ASP A 300 21.30 46.50 12.06
C ASP A 300 20.19 45.42 12.09
N SER A 301 19.81 44.98 13.29
CA SER A 301 18.90 43.86 13.46
C SER A 301 17.77 44.17 14.42
N LEU A 302 16.65 43.49 14.20
CA LEU A 302 15.62 43.27 15.21
C LEU A 302 15.79 41.85 15.75
N GLU A 303 16.09 41.76 17.03
CA GLU A 303 16.26 40.49 17.74
C GLU A 303 15.12 40.32 18.74
N ILE A 304 14.53 39.13 18.73
CA ILE A 304 13.50 38.74 19.70
C ILE A 304 14.09 37.58 20.50
N ARG A 305 14.27 37.79 21.82
CA ARG A 305 14.89 36.77 22.71
C ARG A 305 16.22 36.22 22.17
N GLY A 306 17.06 37.10 21.64
CA GLY A 306 18.40 36.77 21.16
C GLY A 306 18.44 36.09 19.80
N LYS A 307 17.33 36.01 19.09
CA LYS A 307 17.27 35.51 17.70
C LYS A 307 16.84 36.61 16.76
N ARG A 308 17.48 36.73 15.60
CA ARG A 308 17.04 37.63 14.55
C ARG A 308 15.67 37.25 14.04
N ILE A 309 14.86 38.21 13.65
CA ILE A 309 13.53 37.97 13.12
C ILE A 309 13.57 37.06 11.89
N LEU A 310 14.63 37.16 11.10
CA LEU A 310 14.86 36.30 9.95
C LEU A 310 14.90 34.83 10.32
N ASP A 311 15.51 34.49 11.47
CA ASP A 311 15.68 33.11 11.91
C ASP A 311 14.36 32.47 12.39
N PHE A 312 13.35 33.29 12.68
CA PHE A 312 11.99 32.83 12.97
C PHE A 312 11.19 32.59 11.70
N ILE A 313 11.34 33.49 10.70
CA ILE A 313 10.53 33.45 9.48
C ILE A 313 11.10 32.43 8.50
N TYR A 314 12.43 32.43 8.36
CA TYR A 314 13.15 31.59 7.44
C TYR A 314 14.36 30.94 8.13
N PRO A 315 14.19 29.90 8.96
CA PRO A 315 15.32 29.14 9.49
C PRO A 315 16.24 28.67 8.38
N ILE A 316 17.54 28.42 8.69
CA ILE A 316 18.49 27.85 7.71
C ILE A 316 17.89 26.57 7.13
N GLY A 317 17.90 26.45 5.81
CA GLY A 317 17.26 25.36 5.08
C GLY A 317 15.84 25.69 4.56
N SER A 318 15.22 26.77 5.01
CA SER A 318 13.91 27.21 4.51
C SER A 318 13.98 27.62 3.05
N LEU A 319 12.84 27.46 2.36
CA LEU A 319 12.65 27.88 0.99
C LEU A 319 11.81 29.17 0.93
N TYR A 320 12.25 30.12 0.12
CA TYR A 320 11.48 31.29 -0.28
C TYR A 320 11.10 31.16 -1.74
N MET A 321 9.83 31.39 -2.04
CA MET A 321 9.30 31.28 -3.41
C MET A 321 8.63 32.59 -3.81
N SER A 322 8.93 33.07 -5.03
CA SER A 322 8.35 34.30 -5.56
C SER A 322 8.31 34.27 -7.08
N VAL A 323 7.36 34.94 -7.67
CA VAL A 323 7.36 35.23 -9.11
C VAL A 323 8.37 36.35 -9.48
N ASN A 324 8.87 37.08 -8.50
CA ASN A 324 9.85 38.14 -8.68
C ASN A 324 11.27 37.58 -8.50
N ASN A 325 12.16 37.94 -9.42
CA ASN A 325 13.57 37.55 -9.36
C ASN A 325 14.39 38.47 -8.43
N THR A 326 13.95 38.61 -7.21
CA THR A 326 14.68 39.38 -6.20
C THR A 326 15.35 38.38 -5.24
N ASN A 327 16.67 38.53 -5.06
CA ASN A 327 17.38 37.71 -4.07
C ASN A 327 16.85 38.05 -2.67
N PRO A 328 16.36 37.05 -1.90
CA PRO A 328 15.82 37.31 -0.57
C PRO A 328 16.80 37.97 0.41
N SER A 329 18.11 37.89 0.15
CA SER A 329 19.11 38.60 0.96
C SER A 329 18.90 40.13 0.97
N THR A 330 18.35 40.68 -0.09
CA THR A 330 18.06 42.13 -0.18
C THR A 330 16.80 42.52 0.60
N LEU A 331 15.91 41.56 0.86
CA LEU A 331 14.65 41.76 1.59
C LEU A 331 14.79 41.44 3.07
N PHE A 332 15.48 40.37 3.38
CA PHE A 332 15.52 39.79 4.73
C PHE A 332 16.93 39.67 5.32
N GLY A 333 17.98 39.91 4.51
CA GLY A 333 19.37 39.55 4.88
C GLY A 333 19.63 38.05 4.76
N GLY A 334 20.72 37.62 5.33
CA GLY A 334 21.16 36.21 5.27
C GLY A 334 21.78 35.85 3.92
N THR A 335 22.15 34.59 3.76
CA THR A 335 22.71 34.03 2.54
C THR A 335 21.73 33.05 1.91
N TRP A 336 21.54 33.20 0.60
CA TRP A 336 20.54 32.43 -0.12
C TRP A 336 21.12 31.88 -1.42
N GLU A 337 20.82 30.63 -1.68
CA GLU A 337 21.17 29.93 -2.92
C GLU A 337 19.89 29.68 -3.75
N GLN A 338 19.96 30.01 -5.03
CA GLN A 338 18.83 29.78 -5.93
C GLN A 338 18.77 28.33 -6.36
N ILE A 339 17.60 27.71 -6.18
CA ILE A 339 17.27 26.41 -6.76
C ILE A 339 16.67 26.66 -8.14
N LYS A 340 17.28 26.06 -9.17
CA LYS A 340 16.88 26.28 -10.57
C LYS A 340 16.44 24.98 -11.22
N ASP A 341 15.49 25.09 -12.12
CA ASP A 341 15.08 24.03 -13.05
C ASP A 341 14.73 22.70 -12.37
N THR A 342 14.18 22.76 -11.16
CA THR A 342 13.90 21.59 -10.30
C THR A 342 12.48 21.68 -9.74
N PHE A 343 11.70 20.61 -9.85
CA PHE A 343 10.47 20.43 -9.09
C PHE A 343 10.79 20.11 -7.64
N LEU A 344 9.99 20.64 -6.73
CA LEU A 344 10.12 20.34 -5.31
C LEU A 344 9.26 19.12 -4.96
N LEU A 345 9.92 18.07 -4.48
CA LEU A 345 9.29 16.86 -3.97
C LEU A 345 9.43 16.82 -2.44
N SER A 346 8.36 16.50 -1.73
CA SER A 346 8.43 16.33 -0.28
C SER A 346 9.30 15.13 0.10
N ALA A 347 10.17 15.32 1.07
CA ALA A 347 10.97 14.24 1.65
C ALA A 347 10.09 13.27 2.44
N GLY A 348 10.48 11.99 2.46
CA GLY A 348 9.80 10.92 3.19
C GLY A 348 10.71 9.70 3.30
N ASP A 349 10.11 8.56 3.55
CA ASP A 349 10.84 7.30 3.74
C ASP A 349 11.60 6.85 2.48
N THR A 350 11.08 7.20 1.30
CA THR A 350 11.68 6.83 0.01
C THR A 350 12.65 7.89 -0.51
N TYR A 351 12.37 9.18 -0.28
CA TYR A 351 13.15 10.29 -0.82
C TYR A 351 13.76 11.11 0.32
N THR A 352 15.07 11.08 0.41
CA THR A 352 15.81 11.82 1.43
C THR A 352 15.88 13.31 1.05
N ALA A 353 15.71 14.19 2.04
CA ALA A 353 15.81 15.64 1.83
C ALA A 353 17.16 16.04 1.21
N GLY A 354 17.12 16.88 0.19
CA GLY A 354 18.29 17.40 -0.53
C GLY A 354 18.80 16.52 -1.67
N THR A 355 18.22 15.35 -1.91
CA THR A 355 18.52 14.56 -3.12
C THR A 355 17.81 15.15 -4.34
N THR A 356 18.40 14.94 -5.51
CA THR A 356 17.86 15.38 -6.80
C THR A 356 17.63 14.17 -7.69
N GLY A 357 16.65 14.26 -8.57
CA GLY A 357 16.33 13.18 -9.51
C GLY A 357 15.17 13.57 -10.43
N GLY A 358 14.76 12.60 -11.23
CA GLY A 358 13.68 12.78 -12.20
C GLY A 358 14.17 13.38 -13.50
N GLU A 359 13.29 13.44 -14.46
CA GLU A 359 13.54 13.97 -15.80
C GLU A 359 12.30 14.71 -16.33
N ALA A 360 12.54 15.84 -17.00
CA ALA A 360 11.47 16.66 -17.57
C ALA A 360 10.85 16.04 -18.82
N THR A 361 11.62 15.27 -19.53
CA THR A 361 11.17 14.54 -20.72
C THR A 361 11.68 13.13 -20.64
N HIS A 362 10.87 12.19 -21.06
CA HIS A 362 11.19 10.75 -21.02
C HIS A 362 10.97 10.11 -22.37
N THR A 363 11.93 9.30 -22.79
CA THR A 363 11.76 8.42 -23.96
C THR A 363 11.45 7.02 -23.45
N LEU A 364 10.26 6.54 -23.73
CA LEU A 364 9.84 5.21 -23.29
C LEU A 364 10.81 4.13 -23.79
N THR A 365 11.25 3.30 -22.88
CA THR A 365 11.94 2.05 -23.20
C THR A 365 10.94 0.96 -23.56
N VAL A 366 11.42 -0.12 -24.15
CA VAL A 366 10.57 -1.26 -24.50
C VAL A 366 9.87 -1.84 -23.26
N ASP A 367 10.56 -1.88 -22.13
CA ASP A 367 10.04 -2.45 -20.87
C ASP A 367 8.95 -1.58 -20.22
N GLU A 368 8.87 -0.31 -20.58
CA GLU A 368 7.88 0.65 -20.06
C GLU A 368 6.61 0.71 -20.91
N ILE A 369 6.65 0.12 -22.09
CA ILE A 369 5.49 0.01 -22.96
C ILE A 369 4.67 -1.20 -22.51
N ALA A 370 3.37 -0.99 -22.30
CA ALA A 370 2.49 -2.11 -21.97
C ALA A 370 2.63 -3.25 -22.99
N PRO A 371 2.71 -4.50 -22.54
CA PRO A 371 2.74 -5.63 -23.46
C PRO A 371 1.58 -5.55 -24.45
N HIS A 372 1.92 -5.53 -25.71
CA HIS A 372 0.94 -5.51 -26.79
C HIS A 372 1.39 -6.40 -27.93
N TYR A 373 0.49 -6.81 -28.72
CA TYR A 373 0.76 -7.61 -29.88
C TYR A 373 -0.05 -7.12 -31.07
N HIS A 374 0.49 -7.37 -32.23
CA HIS A 374 -0.21 -7.10 -33.47
C HIS A 374 -0.66 -8.42 -34.07
N THR A 375 -1.91 -8.49 -34.41
CA THR A 375 -2.45 -9.62 -35.18
C THR A 375 -2.70 -9.19 -36.60
N GLY A 376 -2.32 -10.03 -37.50
CA GLY A 376 -2.66 -9.86 -38.91
C GLY A 376 -2.92 -11.21 -39.52
N THR A 377 -3.83 -11.22 -40.43
CA THR A 377 -4.08 -12.38 -41.32
C THR A 377 -3.65 -11.99 -42.72
N THR A 378 -2.85 -12.82 -43.31
CA THR A 378 -2.64 -12.72 -44.74
C THR A 378 -3.81 -13.37 -45.45
N ASP A 379 -4.26 -12.78 -46.55
CA ASP A 379 -5.24 -13.46 -47.41
C ASP A 379 -4.70 -14.84 -47.79
N GLY A 380 -5.61 -15.80 -47.81
CA GLY A 380 -5.27 -17.18 -48.13
C GLY A 380 -4.84 -17.31 -49.58
N GLY A 381 -3.56 -17.07 -49.82
CA GLY A 381 -2.96 -17.14 -51.17
C GLY A 381 -2.17 -18.41 -51.42
N GLY A 382 -2.39 -19.44 -50.63
CA GLY A 382 -1.46 -20.57 -50.60
C GLY A 382 -1.89 -21.85 -51.30
N GLY A 383 -3.17 -22.05 -51.44
CA GLY A 383 -3.63 -23.29 -52.08
C GLY A 383 -3.51 -23.22 -53.60
N HIS A 384 -2.56 -23.88 -54.15
CA HIS A 384 -2.42 -23.98 -55.60
C HIS A 384 -1.96 -25.37 -55.99
N SER A 385 -2.24 -25.69 -57.22
CA SER A 385 -1.75 -26.93 -57.87
C SER A 385 -1.10 -26.59 -59.15
N HIS A 386 -0.16 -27.38 -59.52
CA HIS A 386 0.48 -27.28 -60.86
C HIS A 386 -0.15 -28.27 -61.76
N THR A 387 -0.45 -27.82 -62.96
CA THR A 387 -0.86 -28.74 -64.05
C THR A 387 0.40 -29.42 -64.61
N MET A 388 0.46 -30.72 -64.50
CA MET A 388 1.55 -31.45 -65.15
C MET A 388 1.28 -31.58 -66.61
N PRO A 389 2.31 -31.51 -67.47
CA PRO A 389 2.18 -31.83 -68.92
C PRO A 389 1.61 -33.23 -69.07
N SER A 390 0.68 -33.40 -69.96
CA SER A 390 -0.08 -34.63 -70.20
C SER A 390 0.73 -35.81 -70.80
N THR A 391 2.04 -35.71 -70.75
CA THR A 391 2.89 -36.78 -71.19
C THR A 391 3.91 -37.15 -70.10
N TYR A 392 3.67 -38.21 -69.38
CA TYR A 392 4.71 -38.88 -68.64
C TYR A 392 4.84 -40.35 -69.07
N THR A 393 6.05 -40.84 -69.10
CA THR A 393 6.31 -42.24 -69.38
C THR A 393 6.44 -43.02 -68.09
N ALA A 394 5.48 -43.89 -67.82
CA ALA A 394 5.59 -44.80 -66.69
C ALA A 394 6.22 -46.11 -67.15
N TYR A 395 7.32 -46.51 -66.57
CA TYR A 395 7.92 -47.81 -66.76
C TYR A 395 7.25 -48.82 -65.80
N LEU A 396 6.49 -49.75 -66.40
CA LEU A 396 6.00 -50.91 -65.68
C LEU A 396 6.88 -52.11 -66.07
N ASN A 397 7.64 -52.61 -65.11
CA ASN A 397 8.32 -53.92 -65.15
C ASN A 397 8.94 -54.36 -66.50
N GLY A 398 9.94 -53.68 -66.91
CA GLY A 398 10.89 -54.25 -67.90
C GLY A 398 10.46 -54.27 -69.36
N SER A 399 9.37 -53.73 -69.72
CA SER A 399 8.97 -53.55 -71.12
C SER A 399 8.40 -52.14 -71.29
N GLY A 400 9.18 -51.29 -71.98
CA GLY A 400 8.82 -49.89 -72.25
C GLY A 400 7.55 -49.80 -73.09
N GLY A 401 6.48 -49.43 -72.52
CA GLY A 401 5.26 -49.03 -73.18
C GLY A 401 4.97 -47.58 -72.86
N THR A 402 4.89 -46.78 -73.94
CA THR A 402 4.48 -45.39 -73.82
C THR A 402 2.96 -45.38 -73.73
N PHE A 403 2.41 -44.95 -72.63
CA PHE A 403 0.99 -44.66 -72.56
C PHE A 403 0.78 -43.23 -73.08
N THR A 404 0.27 -43.14 -74.26
CA THR A 404 -0.30 -41.89 -74.78
C THR A 404 -1.75 -41.84 -74.29
N GLY A 405 -2.03 -40.99 -73.35
CA GLY A 405 -3.39 -40.69 -72.95
C GLY A 405 -4.19 -40.25 -74.15
N GLY A 406 -5.32 -40.94 -74.43
CA GLY A 406 -6.18 -40.63 -75.55
C GLY A 406 -6.69 -39.21 -75.52
N SER A 407 -6.74 -38.58 -76.67
CA SER A 407 -7.36 -37.28 -76.88
C SER A 407 -8.83 -37.31 -76.44
N GLY A 408 -9.07 -36.93 -75.20
CA GLY A 408 -10.45 -36.90 -74.70
C GLY A 408 -10.63 -36.56 -73.24
N ASP A 409 -9.57 -36.46 -72.44
CA ASP A 409 -9.71 -36.06 -71.06
C ASP A 409 -9.20 -34.62 -70.87
N PRO A 410 -10.11 -33.64 -70.68
CA PRO A 410 -9.73 -32.25 -70.55
C PRO A 410 -9.14 -31.92 -69.17
N TYR A 411 -8.91 -32.92 -68.33
CA TYR A 411 -8.40 -32.70 -66.98
C TYR A 411 -6.94 -33.20 -66.92
N GLY A 412 -5.99 -32.29 -67.08
CA GLY A 412 -4.62 -32.53 -66.70
C GLY A 412 -4.55 -32.98 -65.20
N ALA A 413 -3.74 -34.05 -64.97
CA ALA A 413 -3.50 -34.46 -63.60
C ALA A 413 -2.80 -33.33 -62.87
N ASN A 414 -3.41 -32.91 -61.84
CA ASN A 414 -2.81 -31.90 -60.95
C ASN A 414 -1.91 -32.58 -59.91
N THR A 415 -0.89 -31.90 -59.51
CA THR A 415 -0.15 -32.26 -58.26
C THR A 415 -1.08 -32.32 -57.05
N GLY A 416 -0.69 -33.02 -56.05
CA GLY A 416 -1.43 -32.97 -54.79
C GLY A 416 -1.67 -31.52 -54.39
N TYR A 417 -2.80 -31.30 -53.74
CA TYR A 417 -3.14 -29.99 -53.17
C TYR A 417 -2.17 -29.71 -52.01
N GLU A 418 -1.41 -28.62 -52.05
CA GLU A 418 -0.61 -28.17 -50.94
C GLU A 418 -1.45 -27.32 -50.03
N ASN A 419 -1.39 -27.68 -48.77
CA ASN A 419 -2.14 -26.98 -47.73
C ASN A 419 -1.70 -25.51 -47.58
N ASN A 420 -2.60 -24.72 -47.10
CA ASN A 420 -2.29 -23.34 -46.75
C ASN A 420 -1.05 -23.29 -45.87
N HIS A 421 -0.12 -22.49 -46.26
CA HIS A 421 1.05 -22.15 -45.45
C HIS A 421 0.91 -20.75 -44.91
N THR A 422 1.61 -20.47 -43.86
CA THR A 422 1.61 -19.18 -43.20
C THR A 422 2.85 -18.39 -43.57
N HIS A 423 2.66 -17.13 -43.76
CA HIS A 423 3.77 -16.20 -43.90
C HIS A 423 3.93 -15.42 -42.56
N THR A 424 5.16 -15.29 -42.14
CA THR A 424 5.47 -14.31 -41.09
C THR A 424 5.60 -12.95 -41.74
N PHE A 425 5.00 -11.97 -41.13
CA PHE A 425 5.21 -10.60 -41.56
C PHE A 425 5.76 -9.78 -40.38
N THR A 426 6.54 -8.82 -40.71
CA THR A 426 7.03 -7.84 -39.74
C THR A 426 6.32 -6.53 -40.03
N THR A 427 5.68 -5.98 -39.02
CA THR A 427 5.12 -4.65 -39.16
C THR A 427 6.25 -3.62 -39.13
N ASN A 428 6.11 -2.58 -39.87
CA ASN A 428 7.01 -1.46 -39.75
C ASN A 428 6.92 -0.89 -38.32
N SER A 429 8.04 -0.46 -37.84
CA SER A 429 8.11 0.27 -36.58
C SER A 429 7.20 1.51 -36.64
N THR A 430 6.28 1.63 -35.70
CA THR A 430 5.39 2.78 -35.60
C THR A 430 5.74 3.54 -34.33
N GLY A 431 5.92 4.82 -34.44
CA GLY A 431 6.29 5.70 -33.34
C GLY A 431 7.56 6.48 -33.66
N GLY A 432 7.66 7.65 -33.12
CA GLY A 432 8.76 8.58 -33.41
C GLY A 432 9.97 8.40 -32.52
N GLY A 433 9.88 7.64 -31.44
CA GLY A 433 10.94 7.48 -30.43
C GLY A 433 11.34 8.81 -29.76
N GLN A 434 10.48 9.80 -29.85
CA GLN A 434 10.76 11.12 -29.29
C GLN A 434 10.37 11.16 -27.82
N PRO A 435 11.13 11.87 -27.00
CA PRO A 435 10.76 12.07 -25.61
C PRO A 435 9.40 12.76 -25.50
N HIS A 436 8.57 12.27 -24.59
CA HIS A 436 7.35 12.95 -24.19
C HIS A 436 7.58 13.83 -22.96
N ASN A 437 6.73 14.79 -22.77
CA ASN A 437 6.77 15.68 -21.62
C ASN A 437 6.23 14.96 -20.38
N ASN A 438 7.06 14.93 -19.31
CA ASN A 438 6.68 14.39 -17.99
C ASN A 438 6.18 15.47 -17.03
N MET A 439 6.23 16.74 -17.44
CA MET A 439 5.85 17.83 -16.55
C MET A 439 4.34 18.03 -16.55
N PRO A 440 3.68 18.03 -15.38
CA PRO A 440 2.29 18.44 -15.25
C PRO A 440 2.16 19.95 -15.53
N PRO A 441 0.94 20.49 -15.65
CA PRO A 441 0.76 21.93 -15.67
C PRO A 441 1.43 22.59 -14.46
N TYR A 442 2.23 23.61 -14.66
CA TYR A 442 3.04 24.23 -13.61
C TYR A 442 3.02 25.75 -13.69
N LEU A 443 3.33 26.37 -12.57
CA LEU A 443 3.69 27.79 -12.48
C LEU A 443 5.19 27.89 -12.15
N VAL A 444 5.94 28.59 -12.96
CA VAL A 444 7.36 28.84 -12.70
C VAL A 444 7.50 29.96 -11.68
N VAL A 445 8.25 29.69 -10.63
CA VAL A 445 8.61 30.65 -9.59
C VAL A 445 10.11 30.58 -9.31
N TYR A 446 10.68 31.68 -8.84
CA TYR A 446 12.04 31.69 -8.30
C TYR A 446 12.02 31.05 -6.91
N VAL A 447 12.85 30.05 -6.69
CA VAL A 447 12.99 29.35 -5.41
C VAL A 447 14.39 29.61 -4.87
N TRP A 448 14.46 30.01 -3.62
CA TRP A 448 15.71 30.29 -2.94
C TRP A 448 15.76 29.51 -1.63
N LYS A 449 16.87 28.83 -1.37
CA LYS A 449 17.13 28.13 -0.10
C LYS A 449 18.03 28.98 0.76
N ARG A 450 17.65 29.22 2.00
CA ARG A 450 18.52 29.90 2.96
C ARG A 450 19.68 28.98 3.37
N THR A 451 20.93 29.49 3.30
CA THR A 451 22.16 28.74 3.62
C THR A 451 22.88 29.31 4.84
N ALA A 452 22.68 30.61 5.17
CA ALA A 452 23.21 31.23 6.38
C ALA A 452 22.37 32.46 6.82
#